data_76c7cfabff0992e5df74b2d042bce080
#
_entry.id   76c7cfabff0992e5df74b2d042bce080
#
_cell.length_a   1.000
_cell.length_b   1.000
_cell.length_c   1.000
_cell.angle_alpha   90.00
_cell.angle_beta   90.00
_cell.angle_gamma   90.00
#
_symmetry.space_group_name_H-M   'P 1'
#
loop_
_entity.id
_entity.type
_entity.pdbx_description
1 polymer ?
#
loop_
_entity_poly.entity_id
_entity_poly.type
_entity_poly.pdbx_seq_one_letter_code
_entity_poly.pdbx_strand_id
1 'polypeptide(L)'
;PLVTRELEKLSENFERFNKYGIKICVSPLDNLKIANDKGKLLTELEKVGIDVPKYKIINDPDEFYDACKELGYPEKIICFKPTKSNGSRGFRIIDDNKDKGDLLFNEKPNSTYMRFEEAYAILKEVKNIPELLIMEYLPGREYSVDMLADNGKIIYCIPRLRLTMNSGISTQCLVEKNEEVISYCNRVVEHLKLHGNIGIQVKYSSDEKPKILEINPRVQGTIVACAAAGVNLPYYGIKLALGEEIPKVRIKWDIEMIRHWSEVYFDDSGHAFTL
;
A
#
# COMPACT_ATOMS: atom_id res chain seq x y z
N PRO A 1 9.58 1.89 -13.27
CA PRO A 1 8.44 2.81 -13.11
C PRO A 1 8.33 3.31 -11.67
N LEU A 2 7.86 4.56 -11.50
CA LEU A 2 7.76 5.23 -10.21
C LEU A 2 6.31 5.56 -9.81
N VAL A 3 5.38 5.59 -10.76
CA VAL A 3 3.99 5.93 -10.51
C VAL A 3 3.03 4.85 -11.00
N THR A 4 1.98 4.58 -10.24
CA THR A 4 1.05 3.48 -10.52
C THR A 4 0.36 3.61 -11.88
N ARG A 5 0.00 4.83 -12.28
CA ARG A 5 -0.75 5.10 -13.54
C ARG A 5 -0.01 4.76 -14.83
N GLU A 6 1.33 4.62 -14.79
CA GLU A 6 2.13 4.26 -15.98
C GLU A 6 2.30 2.76 -16.15
N LEU A 7 2.13 1.96 -15.08
CA LEU A 7 2.49 0.54 -15.04
C LEU A 7 1.78 -0.30 -16.10
N GLU A 8 0.46 -0.18 -16.19
CA GLU A 8 -0.34 -0.96 -17.14
C GLU A 8 0.04 -0.59 -18.59
N LYS A 9 0.22 0.71 -18.86
CA LYS A 9 0.64 1.17 -20.21
C LYS A 9 2.04 0.71 -20.57
N LEU A 10 2.97 0.68 -19.65
CA LEU A 10 4.31 0.14 -19.86
C LEU A 10 4.25 -1.36 -20.12
N SER A 11 3.46 -2.10 -19.33
CA SER A 11 3.30 -3.54 -19.50
C SER A 11 2.59 -3.91 -20.81
N GLU A 12 1.53 -3.18 -21.19
CA GLU A 12 0.84 -3.35 -22.49
C GLU A 12 1.78 -3.18 -23.69
N ASN A 13 2.78 -2.31 -23.57
CA ASN A 13 3.73 -2.02 -24.64
C ASN A 13 5.11 -2.67 -24.42
N PHE A 14 5.21 -3.65 -23.54
CA PHE A 14 6.49 -4.28 -23.17
C PHE A 14 7.30 -4.74 -24.39
N GLU A 15 6.67 -5.50 -25.28
CA GLU A 15 7.33 -6.01 -26.50
C GLU A 15 7.77 -4.88 -27.45
N ARG A 16 6.99 -3.79 -27.52
CA ARG A 16 7.34 -2.63 -28.32
C ARG A 16 8.61 -1.95 -27.80
N PHE A 17 8.73 -1.77 -26.50
CA PHE A 17 9.94 -1.21 -25.88
C PHE A 17 11.14 -2.15 -26.09
N ASN A 18 10.93 -3.44 -25.88
CA ASN A 18 11.98 -4.45 -26.06
C ASN A 18 12.54 -4.46 -27.48
N LYS A 19 11.68 -4.27 -28.50
CA LYS A 19 12.07 -4.16 -29.92
C LYS A 19 13.03 -3.00 -30.19
N TYR A 20 12.94 -1.92 -29.39
CA TYR A 20 13.85 -0.78 -29.46
C TYR A 20 15.04 -0.90 -28.48
N GLY A 21 15.27 -2.05 -27.89
CA GLY A 21 16.35 -2.27 -26.91
C GLY A 21 16.12 -1.62 -25.54
N ILE A 22 14.93 -1.09 -25.28
CA ILE A 22 14.59 -0.43 -24.02
C ILE A 22 14.12 -1.49 -23.03
N LYS A 23 14.84 -1.64 -21.91
CA LYS A 23 14.49 -2.57 -20.84
C LYS A 23 13.54 -1.93 -19.85
N ILE A 24 12.44 -2.60 -19.54
CA ILE A 24 11.42 -2.15 -18.59
C ILE A 24 11.27 -3.20 -17.49
N CYS A 25 11.44 -2.76 -16.24
CA CYS A 25 11.18 -3.61 -15.07
C CYS A 25 9.74 -3.37 -14.61
N VAL A 26 8.82 -4.21 -15.06
CA VAL A 26 7.39 -4.11 -14.77
C VAL A 26 6.78 -5.52 -14.75
N SER A 27 5.81 -5.76 -13.87
CA SER A 27 5.08 -7.03 -13.82
C SER A 27 4.20 -7.22 -15.07
N PRO A 28 3.83 -8.47 -15.42
CA PRO A 28 2.90 -8.78 -16.49
C PRO A 28 1.55 -8.07 -16.29
N LEU A 29 0.91 -7.68 -17.39
CA LEU A 29 -0.29 -6.83 -17.39
C LEU A 29 -1.45 -7.39 -16.56
N ASP A 30 -1.75 -8.68 -16.72
CA ASP A 30 -2.86 -9.30 -16.00
C ASP A 30 -2.61 -9.32 -14.49
N ASN A 31 -1.36 -9.54 -14.08
CA ASN A 31 -0.96 -9.51 -12.68
C ASN A 31 -1.02 -8.08 -12.10
N LEU A 32 -0.68 -7.07 -12.92
CA LEU A 32 -0.83 -5.65 -12.55
C LEU A 32 -2.30 -5.26 -12.35
N LYS A 33 -3.19 -5.73 -13.21
CA LYS A 33 -4.64 -5.46 -13.09
C LYS A 33 -5.24 -6.03 -11.81
N ILE A 34 -4.70 -7.16 -11.31
CA ILE A 34 -5.07 -7.71 -10.02
C ILE A 34 -4.45 -6.88 -8.88
N ALA A 35 -3.14 -6.62 -8.94
CA ALA A 35 -2.42 -5.92 -7.89
C ALA A 35 -2.89 -4.46 -7.69
N ASN A 36 -3.31 -3.77 -8.75
CA ASN A 36 -3.77 -2.38 -8.72
C ASN A 36 -5.24 -2.22 -8.31
N ASP A 37 -5.99 -3.30 -8.17
CA ASP A 37 -7.41 -3.31 -7.79
C ASP A 37 -7.57 -4.09 -6.50
N LYS A 38 -7.87 -3.39 -5.40
CA LYS A 38 -7.94 -3.98 -4.06
C LYS A 38 -9.01 -5.06 -3.95
N GLY A 39 -10.15 -4.89 -4.64
CA GLY A 39 -11.22 -5.88 -4.66
C GLY A 39 -10.76 -7.17 -5.35
N LYS A 40 -10.20 -7.05 -6.55
CA LYS A 40 -9.66 -8.20 -7.30
C LYS A 40 -8.52 -8.88 -6.55
N LEU A 41 -7.65 -8.08 -5.93
CA LEU A 41 -6.53 -8.59 -5.12
C LEU A 41 -7.02 -9.49 -4.00
N LEU A 42 -7.95 -9.00 -3.16
CA LEU A 42 -8.45 -9.79 -2.03
C LEU A 42 -9.17 -11.06 -2.51
N THR A 43 -10.02 -10.93 -3.55
CA THR A 43 -10.74 -12.07 -4.14
C THR A 43 -9.78 -13.12 -4.69
N GLU A 44 -8.69 -12.71 -5.32
CA GLU A 44 -7.71 -13.64 -5.89
C GLU A 44 -6.91 -14.37 -4.81
N LEU A 45 -6.48 -13.65 -3.77
CA LEU A 45 -5.72 -14.22 -2.67
C LEU A 45 -6.56 -15.19 -1.82
N GLU A 46 -7.84 -14.88 -1.60
CA GLU A 46 -8.78 -15.73 -0.88
C GLU A 46 -8.98 -17.08 -1.57
N LYS A 47 -9.11 -17.11 -2.92
CA LYS A 47 -9.25 -18.35 -3.71
C LYS A 47 -8.12 -19.35 -3.48
N VAL A 48 -6.93 -18.87 -3.16
CA VAL A 48 -5.74 -19.70 -2.96
C VAL A 48 -5.38 -19.89 -1.48
N GLY A 49 -6.29 -19.50 -0.58
CA GLY A 49 -6.12 -19.68 0.85
C GLY A 49 -5.03 -18.80 1.48
N ILE A 50 -4.74 -17.65 0.88
CA ILE A 50 -3.95 -16.60 1.53
C ILE A 50 -4.93 -15.77 2.36
N ASP A 51 -4.65 -15.65 3.66
CA ASP A 51 -5.54 -14.94 4.58
C ASP A 51 -5.64 -13.46 4.24
N VAL A 52 -6.86 -12.94 4.10
CA VAL A 52 -7.15 -11.56 3.75
C VAL A 52 -8.09 -10.95 4.80
N PRO A 53 -8.20 -9.61 4.90
CA PRO A 53 -9.22 -9.00 5.73
C PRO A 53 -10.62 -9.49 5.35
N LYS A 54 -11.55 -9.60 6.29
CA LYS A 54 -12.96 -9.81 5.95
C LYS A 54 -13.45 -8.60 5.16
N TYR A 55 -14.12 -8.84 4.05
CA TYR A 55 -14.54 -7.76 3.14
C TYR A 55 -15.83 -8.05 2.40
N LYS A 56 -16.42 -6.98 1.87
CA LYS A 56 -17.51 -6.97 0.89
C LYS A 56 -17.17 -5.96 -0.20
N ILE A 57 -17.63 -6.23 -1.40
CA ILE A 57 -17.50 -5.31 -2.54
C ILE A 57 -18.92 -4.92 -2.95
N ILE A 58 -19.19 -3.63 -3.06
CA ILE A 58 -20.50 -3.10 -3.46
C ILE A 58 -20.35 -2.08 -4.59
N ASN A 59 -21.39 -1.99 -5.41
CA ASN A 59 -21.52 -1.00 -6.47
C ASN A 59 -22.78 -0.13 -6.29
N ASP A 60 -23.63 -0.49 -5.34
CA ASP A 60 -24.87 0.19 -5.03
C ASP A 60 -24.86 0.68 -3.58
N PRO A 61 -25.23 1.97 -3.32
CA PRO A 61 -25.40 2.47 -1.97
C PRO A 61 -26.36 1.67 -1.11
N ASP A 62 -27.38 1.04 -1.70
CA ASP A 62 -28.37 0.25 -0.97
C ASP A 62 -27.79 -1.01 -0.33
N GLU A 63 -26.69 -1.55 -0.88
CA GLU A 63 -25.96 -2.68 -0.33
C GLU A 63 -25.09 -2.31 0.88
N PHE A 64 -24.84 -1.00 1.12
CA PHE A 64 -23.87 -0.54 2.12
C PHE A 64 -24.19 -1.00 3.53
N TYR A 65 -25.48 -0.87 3.93
CA TYR A 65 -25.93 -1.27 5.27
C TYR A 65 -25.73 -2.78 5.52
N ASP A 66 -26.18 -3.61 4.59
CA ASP A 66 -26.09 -5.06 4.73
C ASP A 66 -24.64 -5.53 4.72
N ALA A 67 -23.79 -4.96 3.86
CA ALA A 67 -22.38 -5.24 3.82
C ALA A 67 -21.68 -4.88 5.15
N CYS A 68 -22.00 -3.72 5.74
CA CYS A 68 -21.47 -3.31 7.05
C CYS A 68 -21.92 -4.27 8.16
N LYS A 69 -23.21 -4.65 8.16
CA LYS A 69 -23.79 -5.55 9.16
C LYS A 69 -23.16 -6.95 9.09
N GLU A 70 -22.94 -7.50 7.90
CA GLU A 70 -22.25 -8.78 7.74
C GLU A 70 -20.81 -8.77 8.26
N LEU A 71 -20.16 -7.62 8.27
CA LEU A 71 -18.81 -7.43 8.82
C LEU A 71 -18.80 -7.17 10.33
N GLY A 72 -19.99 -7.06 10.95
CA GLY A 72 -20.16 -6.96 12.39
C GLY A 72 -20.51 -5.56 12.90
N TYR A 73 -20.86 -4.61 12.03
CA TYR A 73 -21.40 -3.32 12.46
C TYR A 73 -22.78 -3.53 13.15
N PRO A 74 -23.11 -2.81 14.25
CA PRO A 74 -22.37 -1.71 14.88
C PRO A 74 -21.34 -2.13 15.95
N GLU A 75 -21.27 -3.41 16.31
CA GLU A 75 -20.41 -3.89 17.41
C GLU A 75 -18.91 -3.83 17.04
N LYS A 76 -18.60 -3.82 15.75
CA LYS A 76 -17.22 -3.74 15.23
C LYS A 76 -17.01 -2.49 14.40
N ILE A 77 -15.85 -1.90 14.59
CA ILE A 77 -15.35 -0.85 13.71
C ILE A 77 -15.09 -1.47 12.34
N ILE A 78 -15.57 -0.81 11.31
CA ILE A 78 -15.36 -1.16 9.91
C ILE A 78 -14.73 0.00 9.15
N CYS A 79 -14.19 -0.26 7.99
CA CYS A 79 -13.71 0.80 7.11
C CYS A 79 -14.10 0.52 5.66
N PHE A 80 -14.09 1.57 4.85
CA PHE A 80 -14.32 1.42 3.42
C PHE A 80 -13.42 2.33 2.59
N LYS A 81 -13.22 1.96 1.34
CA LYS A 81 -12.44 2.70 0.35
C LYS A 81 -12.83 2.27 -1.05
N PRO A 82 -12.62 3.12 -2.09
CA PRO A 82 -12.72 2.65 -3.47
C PRO A 82 -11.73 1.51 -3.76
N THR A 83 -12.15 0.51 -4.53
CA THR A 83 -11.27 -0.60 -4.95
C THR A 83 -10.06 -0.09 -5.72
N LYS A 84 -10.25 0.96 -6.52
CA LYS A 84 -9.19 1.66 -7.27
C LYS A 84 -9.01 3.07 -6.72
N SER A 85 -8.01 3.25 -5.90
CA SER A 85 -7.64 4.56 -5.33
C SER A 85 -6.18 4.58 -4.91
N ASN A 86 -5.59 5.79 -4.83
CA ASN A 86 -4.22 6.01 -4.41
C ASN A 86 -4.15 7.07 -3.30
N GLY A 87 -3.16 6.97 -2.40
CA GLY A 87 -2.88 7.99 -1.39
C GLY A 87 -4.02 8.17 -0.40
N SER A 88 -4.61 7.10 0.06
CA SER A 88 -5.70 7.06 1.06
C SER A 88 -6.97 7.85 0.66
N ARG A 89 -7.10 8.24 -0.61
CA ARG A 89 -8.32 8.94 -1.08
C ARG A 89 -9.52 8.03 -0.98
N GLY A 90 -10.59 8.55 -0.35
CA GLY A 90 -11.84 7.81 -0.14
C GLY A 90 -11.80 6.79 1.00
N PHE A 91 -10.68 6.64 1.72
CA PHE A 91 -10.63 5.80 2.91
C PHE A 91 -11.39 6.46 4.06
N ARG A 92 -12.29 5.71 4.70
CA ARG A 92 -13.05 6.13 5.88
C ARG A 92 -13.17 4.99 6.86
N ILE A 93 -13.20 5.35 8.14
CA ILE A 93 -13.46 4.46 9.28
C ILE A 93 -14.85 4.79 9.81
N ILE A 94 -15.71 3.80 9.88
CA ILE A 94 -17.03 3.92 10.49
C ILE A 94 -16.92 3.52 11.96
N ASP A 95 -17.04 4.52 12.82
CA ASP A 95 -16.99 4.38 14.27
C ASP A 95 -17.99 5.35 14.91
N ASP A 96 -19.16 4.85 15.28
CA ASP A 96 -20.23 5.66 15.89
C ASP A 96 -19.94 6.06 17.33
N ASN A 97 -18.97 5.39 17.96
CA ASN A 97 -18.55 5.67 19.34
C ASN A 97 -17.44 6.74 19.41
N LYS A 98 -16.87 7.14 18.28
CA LYS A 98 -15.84 8.19 18.25
C LYS A 98 -16.45 9.52 18.74
N ASP A 99 -15.84 10.10 19.77
CA ASP A 99 -16.30 11.36 20.35
C ASP A 99 -16.10 12.51 19.33
N LYS A 100 -17.20 13.12 18.91
CA LYS A 100 -17.17 14.28 17.99
C LYS A 100 -16.58 15.52 18.63
N GLY A 101 -16.73 15.69 19.93
CA GLY A 101 -16.09 16.79 20.67
C GLY A 101 -14.58 16.66 20.67
N ASP A 102 -14.08 15.45 20.90
CA ASP A 102 -12.65 15.17 20.84
C ASP A 102 -12.08 15.41 19.42
N LEU A 103 -12.78 14.92 18.39
CA LEU A 103 -12.41 15.19 16.99
C LEU A 103 -12.41 16.69 16.65
N LEU A 104 -13.35 17.45 17.22
CA LEU A 104 -13.49 18.88 16.92
C LEU A 104 -12.43 19.74 17.63
N PHE A 105 -12.10 19.42 18.86
CA PHE A 105 -11.28 20.30 19.71
C PHE A 105 -9.85 19.83 19.92
N ASN A 106 -9.60 18.54 19.82
CA ASN A 106 -8.30 17.94 20.21
C ASN A 106 -7.54 17.32 19.03
N GLU A 107 -8.21 17.03 17.90
CA GLU A 107 -7.55 16.49 16.71
C GLU A 107 -7.42 17.55 15.62
N LYS A 108 -6.36 17.42 14.79
CA LYS A 108 -6.27 18.22 13.57
C LYS A 108 -7.42 17.84 12.63
N PRO A 109 -8.02 18.81 11.92
CA PRO A 109 -9.10 18.53 10.99
C PRO A 109 -8.73 17.41 10.02
N ASN A 110 -9.48 16.31 10.07
CA ASN A 110 -9.38 15.21 9.14
C ASN A 110 -10.77 14.60 8.92
N SER A 111 -10.96 13.93 7.82
CA SER A 111 -12.22 13.28 7.46
C SER A 111 -12.12 11.76 7.49
N THR A 112 -11.18 11.19 8.25
CA THR A 112 -10.96 9.75 8.31
C THR A 112 -12.09 9.02 9.01
N TYR A 113 -12.57 9.58 10.14
CA TYR A 113 -13.67 9.00 10.91
C TYR A 113 -15.00 9.60 10.47
N MET A 114 -15.99 8.73 10.29
CA MET A 114 -17.37 9.10 9.96
C MET A 114 -18.34 8.26 10.79
N ARG A 115 -19.54 8.79 11.06
CA ARG A 115 -20.66 7.99 11.53
C ARG A 115 -21.30 7.26 10.34
N PHE A 116 -21.91 6.12 10.63
CA PHE A 116 -22.59 5.32 9.62
C PHE A 116 -23.64 6.13 8.85
N GLU A 117 -24.54 6.81 9.57
CA GLU A 117 -25.63 7.61 8.97
C GLU A 117 -25.10 8.69 8.03
N GLU A 118 -24.00 9.35 8.41
CA GLU A 118 -23.35 10.38 7.58
C GLU A 118 -22.79 9.76 6.29
N ALA A 119 -22.06 8.65 6.41
CA ALA A 119 -21.50 7.94 5.25
C ALA A 119 -22.61 7.46 4.31
N TYR A 120 -23.66 6.84 4.86
CA TYR A 120 -24.78 6.33 4.09
C TYR A 120 -25.55 7.43 3.36
N ALA A 121 -25.84 8.55 4.05
CA ALA A 121 -26.51 9.71 3.44
C ALA A 121 -25.71 10.25 2.24
N ILE A 122 -24.39 10.43 2.41
CA ILE A 122 -23.52 10.90 1.31
C ILE A 122 -23.53 9.93 0.13
N LEU A 123 -23.43 8.62 0.40
CA LEU A 123 -23.45 7.59 -0.66
C LEU A 123 -24.77 7.60 -1.44
N LYS A 124 -25.90 7.82 -0.77
CA LYS A 124 -27.23 7.93 -1.42
C LYS A 124 -27.41 9.19 -2.26
N GLU A 125 -26.73 10.29 -1.93
CA GLU A 125 -26.78 11.52 -2.71
C GLU A 125 -25.91 11.46 -3.99
N VAL A 126 -24.89 10.59 -3.99
CA VAL A 126 -23.96 10.48 -5.14
C VAL A 126 -24.63 9.66 -6.24
N LYS A 127 -24.81 10.27 -7.41
CA LYS A 127 -25.46 9.65 -8.57
C LYS A 127 -24.82 8.34 -9.02
N ASN A 128 -23.50 8.24 -8.98
CA ASN A 128 -22.73 7.05 -9.33
C ASN A 128 -21.57 6.91 -8.33
N ILE A 129 -21.64 5.95 -7.45
CA ILE A 129 -20.53 5.62 -6.57
C ILE A 129 -19.50 4.76 -7.31
N PRO A 130 -18.19 4.93 -7.03
CA PRO A 130 -17.21 3.94 -7.49
C PRO A 130 -17.45 2.61 -6.78
N GLU A 131 -16.96 1.52 -7.34
CA GLU A 131 -16.91 0.24 -6.64
C GLU A 131 -16.19 0.41 -5.29
N LEU A 132 -16.85 0.06 -4.20
CA LEU A 132 -16.36 0.20 -2.83
C LEU A 132 -15.98 -1.16 -2.24
N LEU A 133 -14.83 -1.18 -1.62
CA LEU A 133 -14.37 -2.24 -0.73
C LEU A 133 -14.71 -1.84 0.70
N ILE A 134 -15.64 -2.55 1.33
CA ILE A 134 -15.94 -2.45 2.76
C ILE A 134 -15.22 -3.59 3.45
N MET A 135 -14.53 -3.31 4.56
CA MET A 135 -13.70 -4.31 5.21
C MET A 135 -13.63 -4.11 6.72
N GLU A 136 -13.25 -5.18 7.42
CA GLU A 136 -12.92 -5.09 8.83
C GLU A 136 -11.81 -4.06 9.06
N TYR A 137 -11.90 -3.33 10.17
CA TYR A 137 -10.82 -2.46 10.60
C TYR A 137 -9.67 -3.29 11.21
N LEU A 138 -8.45 -3.04 10.78
CA LEU A 138 -7.26 -3.70 11.29
C LEU A 138 -6.57 -2.78 12.31
N PRO A 139 -6.59 -3.10 13.62
CA PRO A 139 -6.09 -2.20 14.66
C PRO A 139 -4.57 -2.28 14.91
N GLY A 140 -3.93 -3.36 14.45
CA GLY A 140 -2.57 -3.69 14.83
C GLY A 140 -1.47 -2.92 14.10
N ARG A 141 -0.23 -3.38 14.26
CA ARG A 141 0.96 -2.79 13.65
C ARG A 141 0.89 -2.81 12.12
N GLU A 142 1.35 -1.74 11.49
CA GLU A 142 1.33 -1.58 10.03
C GLU A 142 2.74 -1.60 9.46
N TYR A 143 2.91 -2.35 8.38
CA TYR A 143 4.17 -2.49 7.66
C TYR A 143 4.04 -2.03 6.21
N SER A 144 5.07 -1.34 5.74
CA SER A 144 5.38 -1.25 4.31
C SER A 144 6.50 -2.23 4.00
N VAL A 145 6.25 -3.18 3.11
CA VAL A 145 7.23 -4.19 2.73
C VAL A 145 7.76 -3.86 1.34
N ASP A 146 9.06 -3.61 1.22
CA ASP A 146 9.70 -3.42 -0.08
C ASP A 146 10.32 -4.74 -0.53
N MET A 147 10.01 -5.13 -1.75
CA MET A 147 10.45 -6.39 -2.34
C MET A 147 11.08 -6.18 -3.70
N LEU A 148 11.97 -7.09 -4.05
CA LEU A 148 12.45 -7.29 -5.41
C LEU A 148 12.20 -8.75 -5.78
N ALA A 149 11.54 -8.98 -6.90
CA ALA A 149 11.23 -10.33 -7.38
C ALA A 149 11.42 -10.45 -8.90
N ASP A 150 11.75 -11.65 -9.34
CA ASP A 150 11.82 -12.02 -10.75
C ASP A 150 10.68 -12.99 -11.07
N ASN A 151 9.58 -12.47 -11.64
CA ASN A 151 8.38 -13.23 -12.01
C ASN A 151 7.90 -14.17 -10.88
N GLY A 152 7.76 -13.61 -9.68
CA GLY A 152 7.37 -14.32 -8.46
C GLY A 152 8.53 -14.93 -7.66
N LYS A 153 9.73 -15.09 -8.23
CA LYS A 153 10.90 -15.57 -7.49
C LYS A 153 11.46 -14.43 -6.64
N ILE A 154 11.35 -14.58 -5.32
CA ILE A 154 11.79 -13.55 -4.36
C ILE A 154 13.31 -13.42 -4.35
N ILE A 155 13.81 -12.20 -4.51
CA ILE A 155 15.23 -11.86 -4.39
C ILE A 155 15.47 -11.18 -3.05
N TYR A 156 14.62 -10.18 -2.70
CA TYR A 156 14.63 -9.49 -1.42
C TYR A 156 13.21 -9.24 -0.93
N CYS A 157 13.02 -9.31 0.39
CA CYS A 157 11.79 -8.93 1.08
C CYS A 157 12.17 -8.22 2.38
N ILE A 158 11.84 -6.93 2.50
CA ILE A 158 12.30 -6.06 3.59
C ILE A 158 11.12 -5.35 4.24
N PRO A 159 10.59 -5.88 5.36
CA PRO A 159 9.55 -5.21 6.12
C PRO A 159 10.09 -3.94 6.80
N ARG A 160 9.28 -2.90 6.79
CA ARG A 160 9.48 -1.64 7.52
C ARG A 160 8.25 -1.37 8.36
N LEU A 161 8.38 -1.48 9.68
CA LEU A 161 7.34 -1.08 10.62
C LEU A 161 7.13 0.44 10.51
N ARG A 162 5.90 0.86 10.33
CA ARG A 162 5.50 2.26 10.25
C ARG A 162 5.24 2.79 11.66
N LEU A 163 6.15 3.63 12.16
CA LEU A 163 6.04 4.20 13.52
C LEU A 163 5.19 5.47 13.53
N THR A 164 5.51 6.41 12.63
CA THR A 164 4.71 7.62 12.45
C THR A 164 4.45 7.89 10.97
N MET A 165 3.32 8.51 10.69
CA MET A 165 2.88 8.80 9.31
C MET A 165 2.35 10.23 9.20
N ASN A 166 2.57 10.82 8.02
CA ASN A 166 1.91 12.03 7.60
C ASN A 166 1.32 11.83 6.19
N SER A 167 0.01 11.99 6.07
CA SER A 167 -0.72 11.86 4.80
C SER A 167 -0.42 10.53 4.06
N GLY A 168 -0.35 9.41 4.82
CA GLY A 168 -0.09 8.07 4.28
C GLY A 168 1.38 7.77 3.97
N ILE A 169 2.30 8.71 4.22
CA ILE A 169 3.75 8.53 4.04
C ILE A 169 4.39 8.34 5.42
N SER A 170 5.25 7.31 5.57
CA SER A 170 6.00 7.14 6.82
C SER A 170 7.01 8.27 7.00
N THR A 171 6.91 8.98 8.12
CA THR A 171 7.88 9.97 8.57
C THR A 171 8.92 9.33 9.50
N GLN A 172 8.53 8.22 10.17
CA GLN A 172 9.43 7.39 10.95
C GLN A 172 9.12 5.92 10.69
N CYS A 173 10.13 5.10 10.45
CA CYS A 173 9.97 3.65 10.28
C CYS A 173 11.20 2.90 10.76
N LEU A 174 10.99 1.63 11.13
CA LEU A 174 12.04 0.69 11.55
C LEU A 174 12.12 -0.45 10.53
N VAL A 175 13.30 -0.70 9.99
CA VAL A 175 13.59 -1.92 9.19
C VAL A 175 13.65 -3.10 10.16
N GLU A 176 12.57 -3.85 10.25
CA GLU A 176 12.40 -4.91 11.25
C GLU A 176 12.39 -6.28 10.59
N LYS A 177 13.11 -7.24 11.17
CA LYS A 177 13.02 -8.64 10.75
C LYS A 177 11.77 -9.28 11.33
N ASN A 178 10.71 -9.32 10.54
CA ASN A 178 9.45 -9.97 10.89
C ASN A 178 9.19 -11.14 9.95
N GLU A 179 9.49 -12.36 10.40
CA GLU A 179 9.41 -13.57 9.58
C GLU A 179 7.99 -13.90 9.13
N GLU A 180 6.98 -13.57 9.93
CA GLU A 180 5.59 -13.80 9.58
C GLU A 180 5.16 -12.89 8.42
N VAL A 181 5.49 -11.60 8.50
CA VAL A 181 5.23 -10.64 7.42
C VAL A 181 6.01 -11.01 6.16
N ILE A 182 7.28 -11.43 6.30
CA ILE A 182 8.11 -11.89 5.17
C ILE A 182 7.46 -13.10 4.51
N SER A 183 7.11 -14.13 5.26
CA SER A 183 6.48 -15.34 4.74
C SER A 183 5.14 -15.03 4.06
N TYR A 184 4.32 -14.18 4.66
CA TYR A 184 3.05 -13.75 4.10
C TYR A 184 3.23 -13.03 2.76
N CYS A 185 4.11 -12.03 2.69
CA CYS A 185 4.35 -11.27 1.47
C CYS A 185 4.99 -12.12 0.36
N ASN A 186 5.87 -13.05 0.71
CA ASN A 186 6.47 -13.97 -0.25
C ASN A 186 5.38 -14.80 -0.95
N ARG A 187 4.47 -15.41 -0.20
CA ARG A 187 3.34 -16.18 -0.77
C ARG A 187 2.49 -15.33 -1.72
N VAL A 188 2.23 -14.07 -1.38
CA VAL A 188 1.46 -13.13 -2.22
C VAL A 188 2.19 -12.88 -3.55
N VAL A 189 3.49 -12.56 -3.50
CA VAL A 189 4.28 -12.21 -4.70
C VAL A 189 4.52 -13.45 -5.57
N GLU A 190 4.77 -14.60 -4.98
CA GLU A 190 4.92 -15.89 -5.68
C GLU A 190 3.64 -16.28 -6.41
N HIS A 191 2.48 -16.19 -5.76
CA HIS A 191 1.20 -16.49 -6.37
C HIS A 191 0.88 -15.54 -7.53
N LEU A 192 1.01 -14.23 -7.32
CA LEU A 192 0.73 -13.22 -8.34
C LEU A 192 1.84 -13.07 -9.39
N LYS A 193 2.94 -13.82 -9.28
CA LYS A 193 4.09 -13.78 -10.20
C LYS A 193 4.54 -12.34 -10.50
N LEU A 194 4.57 -11.49 -9.48
CA LEU A 194 4.99 -10.11 -9.65
C LEU A 194 6.48 -10.01 -9.99
N HIS A 195 6.86 -8.95 -10.72
CA HIS A 195 8.22 -8.74 -11.20
C HIS A 195 8.70 -7.31 -10.93
N GLY A 196 9.98 -7.18 -10.61
CA GLY A 196 10.64 -5.91 -10.34
C GLY A 196 10.49 -5.45 -8.89
N ASN A 197 10.50 -4.15 -8.68
CA ASN A 197 10.29 -3.55 -7.36
C ASN A 197 8.79 -3.56 -7.02
N ILE A 198 8.46 -4.08 -5.83
CA ILE A 198 7.10 -4.26 -5.36
C ILE A 198 7.02 -3.70 -3.95
N GLY A 199 5.99 -2.89 -3.69
CA GLY A 199 5.63 -2.46 -2.35
C GLY A 199 4.34 -3.11 -1.91
N ILE A 200 4.32 -3.73 -0.74
CA ILE A 200 3.11 -4.29 -0.12
C ILE A 200 2.85 -3.57 1.19
N GLN A 201 1.60 -3.21 1.44
CA GLN A 201 1.17 -2.74 2.75
C GLN A 201 0.43 -3.86 3.47
N VAL A 202 0.86 -4.14 4.69
CA VAL A 202 0.33 -5.18 5.55
C VAL A 202 0.00 -4.57 6.91
N LYS A 203 -1.12 -4.96 7.48
CA LYS A 203 -1.50 -4.54 8.83
C LYS A 203 -2.00 -5.72 9.64
N TYR A 204 -1.68 -5.75 10.92
CA TYR A 204 -2.13 -6.81 11.81
C TYR A 204 -3.60 -6.63 12.18
N SER A 205 -4.34 -7.73 12.13
CA SER A 205 -5.72 -7.82 12.60
C SER A 205 -5.81 -7.93 14.13
N SER A 206 -7.02 -7.94 14.67
CA SER A 206 -7.25 -8.11 16.11
C SER A 206 -6.82 -9.48 16.65
N ASP A 207 -6.71 -10.49 15.80
CA ASP A 207 -6.20 -11.84 16.10
C ASP A 207 -4.69 -11.95 15.81
N GLU A 208 -4.00 -10.82 15.73
CA GLU A 208 -2.56 -10.69 15.55
C GLU A 208 -2.01 -11.42 14.31
N LYS A 209 -2.76 -11.43 13.21
CA LYS A 209 -2.32 -11.96 11.93
C LYS A 209 -2.06 -10.87 10.92
N PRO A 210 -0.98 -10.96 10.11
CA PRO A 210 -0.73 -10.00 9.05
C PRO A 210 -1.74 -10.16 7.92
N LYS A 211 -2.37 -9.07 7.51
CA LYS A 211 -3.33 -9.01 6.41
C LYS A 211 -2.98 -7.89 5.45
N ILE A 212 -3.14 -8.16 4.17
CA ILE A 212 -2.79 -7.20 3.12
C ILE A 212 -3.80 -6.05 3.05
N LEU A 213 -3.28 -4.84 2.84
CA LEU A 213 -4.08 -3.64 2.58
C LEU A 213 -4.10 -3.26 1.10
N GLU A 214 -2.91 -3.34 0.45
CA GLU A 214 -2.73 -3.02 -0.97
C GLU A 214 -1.36 -3.46 -1.47
N ILE A 215 -1.23 -3.57 -2.79
CA ILE A 215 0.05 -3.70 -3.48
C ILE A 215 0.31 -2.44 -4.29
N ASN A 216 1.55 -1.98 -4.23
CA ASN A 216 2.11 -0.95 -5.09
C ASN A 216 3.22 -1.61 -5.94
N PRO A 217 2.95 -2.16 -7.13
CA PRO A 217 3.94 -2.90 -7.91
C PRO A 217 4.98 -1.97 -8.56
N ARG A 218 5.65 -1.19 -7.72
CA ARG A 218 6.64 -0.15 -8.02
C ARG A 218 7.43 0.22 -6.77
N VAL A 219 8.45 1.06 -6.97
CA VAL A 219 9.21 1.68 -5.87
C VAL A 219 8.29 2.49 -4.94
N GLN A 220 8.40 2.30 -3.63
CA GLN A 220 7.67 3.06 -2.61
C GLN A 220 8.45 4.32 -2.15
N GLY A 221 7.70 5.31 -1.60
CA GLY A 221 8.25 6.61 -1.22
C GLY A 221 9.29 6.60 -0.08
N THR A 222 9.37 5.53 0.71
CA THR A 222 10.31 5.38 1.82
C THR A 222 11.34 4.26 1.62
N ILE A 223 11.51 3.81 0.38
CA ILE A 223 12.44 2.72 0.02
C ILE A 223 13.90 3.03 0.37
N VAL A 224 14.25 4.30 0.58
CA VAL A 224 15.59 4.72 1.01
C VAL A 224 16.03 4.07 2.32
N ALA A 225 15.09 3.69 3.21
CA ALA A 225 15.40 2.95 4.42
C ALA A 225 16.01 1.57 4.12
N CYS A 226 15.61 0.92 3.02
CA CYS A 226 16.20 -0.35 2.57
C CYS A 226 17.65 -0.14 2.11
N ALA A 227 17.95 0.99 1.44
CA ALA A 227 19.32 1.33 1.05
C ALA A 227 20.21 1.58 2.29
N ALA A 228 19.69 2.25 3.32
CA ALA A 228 20.38 2.40 4.60
C ALA A 228 20.64 1.06 5.29
N ALA A 229 19.71 0.11 5.14
CA ALA A 229 19.87 -1.28 5.59
C ALA A 229 20.84 -2.12 4.72
N GLY A 230 21.46 -1.52 3.71
CA GLY A 230 22.47 -2.13 2.83
C GLY A 230 21.91 -2.70 1.52
N VAL A 231 20.62 -2.56 1.24
CA VAL A 231 19.97 -3.12 0.04
C VAL A 231 19.36 -2.02 -0.83
N ASN A 232 20.07 -1.62 -1.87
CA ASN A 232 19.60 -0.62 -2.83
C ASN A 232 18.64 -1.28 -3.85
N LEU A 233 17.39 -1.49 -3.44
CA LEU A 233 16.37 -2.16 -4.26
C LEU A 233 16.12 -1.47 -5.62
N PRO A 234 16.04 -0.13 -5.75
CA PRO A 234 15.91 0.52 -7.05
C PRO A 234 17.06 0.19 -8.01
N TYR A 235 18.31 0.22 -7.50
CA TYR A 235 19.48 -0.14 -8.29
C TYR A 235 19.47 -1.62 -8.71
N TYR A 236 19.09 -2.51 -7.79
CA TYR A 236 18.97 -3.93 -8.10
C TYR A 236 17.83 -4.24 -9.07
N GLY A 237 16.77 -3.44 -9.07
CA GLY A 237 15.73 -3.50 -10.10
C GLY A 237 16.26 -3.16 -11.50
N ILE A 238 17.20 -2.21 -11.60
CA ILE A 238 17.88 -1.91 -12.87
C ILE A 238 18.75 -3.09 -13.30
N LYS A 239 19.54 -3.66 -12.39
CA LYS A 239 20.35 -4.86 -12.67
C LYS A 239 19.49 -6.02 -13.16
N LEU A 240 18.34 -6.25 -12.49
CA LEU A 240 17.37 -7.27 -12.90
C LEU A 240 16.90 -7.05 -14.34
N ALA A 241 16.51 -5.82 -14.69
CA ALA A 241 16.04 -5.49 -16.03
C ALA A 241 17.13 -5.66 -17.12
N LEU A 242 18.40 -5.47 -16.74
CA LEU A 242 19.55 -5.65 -17.64
C LEU A 242 20.04 -7.10 -17.71
N GLY A 243 19.49 -8.01 -16.89
CA GLY A 243 19.96 -9.40 -16.78
C GLY A 243 21.33 -9.54 -16.07
N GLU A 244 21.71 -8.52 -15.29
CA GLU A 244 22.94 -8.54 -14.52
C GLU A 244 22.79 -9.28 -13.19
N GLU A 245 23.89 -9.81 -12.68
CA GLU A 245 23.91 -10.49 -11.38
C GLU A 245 23.55 -9.51 -10.25
N ILE A 246 22.61 -9.91 -9.41
CA ILE A 246 22.20 -9.16 -8.21
C ILE A 246 22.99 -9.71 -7.02
N PRO A 247 23.77 -8.87 -6.32
CA PRO A 247 24.60 -9.34 -5.22
C PRO A 247 23.74 -9.83 -4.05
N LYS A 248 24.18 -10.89 -3.38
CA LYS A 248 23.61 -11.35 -2.12
C LYS A 248 24.24 -10.55 -0.98
N VAL A 249 23.52 -9.56 -0.45
CA VAL A 249 23.98 -8.77 0.68
C VAL A 249 23.21 -9.11 1.96
N ARG A 250 23.89 -9.01 3.09
CA ARG A 250 23.27 -9.17 4.41
C ARG A 250 22.49 -7.91 4.73
N ILE A 251 21.20 -8.06 4.98
CA ILE A 251 20.32 -6.96 5.43
C ILE A 251 20.73 -6.57 6.86
N LYS A 252 20.93 -5.29 7.10
CA LYS A 252 21.09 -4.71 8.44
C LYS A 252 19.70 -4.42 8.98
N TRP A 253 19.27 -5.24 9.92
CA TRP A 253 18.01 -5.05 10.63
C TRP A 253 18.14 -3.96 11.71
N ASP A 254 17.02 -3.52 12.24
CA ASP A 254 16.89 -2.52 13.30
C ASP A 254 17.43 -1.14 12.91
N ILE A 255 17.45 -0.85 11.60
CA ILE A 255 17.73 0.50 11.08
C ILE A 255 16.47 1.34 11.19
N GLU A 256 16.53 2.38 11.99
CA GLU A 256 15.48 3.38 12.10
C GLU A 256 15.72 4.53 11.13
N MET A 257 14.66 4.95 10.46
CA MET A 257 14.66 6.13 9.59
C MET A 257 13.70 7.17 10.16
N ILE A 258 14.19 8.39 10.34
CA ILE A 258 13.39 9.56 10.68
C ILE A 258 13.56 10.59 9.56
N ARG A 259 12.44 11.10 9.02
CA ARG A 259 12.45 12.22 8.06
C ARG A 259 12.46 13.53 8.80
N HIS A 260 13.32 14.43 8.35
CA HIS A 260 13.33 15.82 8.76
C HIS A 260 13.17 16.73 7.55
N TRP A 261 12.67 17.92 7.76
CA TRP A 261 12.60 18.97 6.78
C TRP A 261 13.86 19.81 6.87
N SER A 262 14.34 20.28 5.73
CA SER A 262 15.43 21.24 5.64
C SER A 262 15.00 22.36 4.71
N GLU A 263 15.17 23.59 5.15
CA GLU A 263 14.81 24.79 4.41
C GLU A 263 15.93 25.19 3.48
N VAL A 264 15.55 25.67 2.30
CA VAL A 264 16.44 26.35 1.36
C VAL A 264 15.91 27.77 1.19
N TYR A 265 16.79 28.72 1.40
CA TYR A 265 16.47 30.14 1.29
C TYR A 265 16.99 30.67 -0.04
N PHE A 266 16.31 31.68 -0.58
CA PHE A 266 16.74 32.38 -1.78
C PHE A 266 16.84 33.87 -1.44
N ASP A 267 17.98 34.49 -1.77
CA ASP A 267 18.13 35.93 -1.69
C ASP A 267 17.44 36.65 -2.87
N ASP A 268 17.47 37.97 -2.88
CA ASP A 268 16.85 38.83 -3.90
C ASP A 268 17.51 38.69 -5.29
N SER A 269 18.71 38.14 -5.37
CA SER A 269 19.41 37.79 -6.62
C SER A 269 19.04 36.38 -7.12
N GLY A 270 18.24 35.59 -6.34
CA GLY A 270 17.89 34.20 -6.63
C GLY A 270 18.97 33.19 -6.27
N HIS A 271 20.00 33.57 -5.51
CA HIS A 271 21.03 32.66 -5.03
C HIS A 271 20.48 31.82 -3.85
N ALA A 272 20.61 30.48 -3.97
CA ALA A 272 20.14 29.53 -2.96
C ALA A 272 21.17 29.35 -1.85
N PHE A 273 20.73 29.35 -0.58
CA PHE A 273 21.58 29.05 0.59
C PHE A 273 20.82 28.27 1.67
N THR A 274 21.55 27.65 2.57
CA THR A 274 21.03 26.97 3.78
C THR A 274 21.67 27.60 5.01
N LEU A 275 20.95 27.61 6.13
CA LEU A 275 21.49 28.04 7.44
C LEU A 275 22.19 26.88 8.13
#